data_648ece33972cfb9801301dc69412274d
#
_entry.id   648ece33972cfb9801301dc69412274d
#
_cell.length_a   1.000
_cell.length_b   1.000
_cell.length_c   1.000
_cell.angle_alpha   90.00
_cell.angle_beta   90.00
_cell.angle_gamma   90.00
#
_symmetry.space_group_name_H-M   'P 1'
#
loop_
_entity.id
_entity.type
_entity.pdbx_description
1 polymer ?
#
loop_
_entity_poly.entity_id
_entity_poly.type
_entity_poly.pdbx_seq_one_letter_code
_entity_poly.pdbx_strand_id
1 'polypeptide(L)'
;MAISFSSLGDPAPIGNLLIVDGLNIAFRWKHQGVLDFKYDYARTVESLAKSYNAGTIIITADGGSSYRKAILPEYKANRKEKYAEQTPQEEKEFAMFMAEFSNTLTLLKEKHTVLQFKGVEADDIAAYISMNLDKFNFDECWMISSDRDWDLLINDKVSRFSTVTRKETTVHNWDEHYDFEIEDYITFKCLTGDKGDNVPGIPGVGPKRAVQLME
;
A
#
# COMPACT_ATOMS: atom_id res chain seq x y z
N MET A 1 -1.76 17.55 42.47
CA MET A 1 -1.13 16.23 42.21
C MET A 1 0.15 16.49 41.44
N ALA A 2 1.29 16.16 42.03
CA ALA A 2 2.59 16.34 41.38
C ALA A 2 2.74 15.23 40.32
N ILE A 3 2.96 15.62 39.07
CA ILE A 3 3.29 14.70 37.97
C ILE A 3 4.70 14.21 38.26
N SER A 4 4.86 12.90 38.49
CA SER A 4 6.19 12.31 38.68
C SER A 4 6.94 12.31 37.36
N PHE A 5 8.12 12.93 37.35
CA PHE A 5 9.02 12.95 36.19
C PHE A 5 9.56 11.56 35.79
N SER A 6 9.38 10.54 36.62
CA SER A 6 9.75 9.15 36.32
C SER A 6 8.87 8.51 35.23
N SER A 7 7.69 9.06 34.93
CA SER A 7 6.82 8.58 33.84
C SER A 7 7.14 9.15 32.45
N LEU A 8 8.10 10.09 32.38
CA LEU A 8 8.53 10.69 31.11
C LEU A 8 9.72 9.95 30.46
N GLY A 9 10.18 8.87 31.06
CA GLY A 9 11.37 8.13 30.61
C GLY A 9 11.10 6.70 30.13
N ASP A 10 9.89 6.18 30.28
CA ASP A 10 9.58 4.89 29.68
C ASP A 10 9.30 5.11 28.19
N PRO A 11 10.06 4.47 27.30
CA PRO A 11 9.70 4.47 25.88
C PRO A 11 8.26 3.98 25.80
N ALA A 12 7.44 4.67 25.01
CA ALA A 12 6.11 4.15 24.66
C ALA A 12 6.27 2.70 24.26
N PRO A 13 5.38 1.79 24.69
CA PRO A 13 5.51 0.38 24.35
C PRO A 13 5.68 0.29 22.84
N ILE A 14 6.80 -0.30 22.43
CA ILE A 14 7.08 -0.64 21.04
C ILE A 14 5.90 -1.51 20.65
N GLY A 15 5.20 -1.14 19.62
CA GLY A 15 3.99 -1.81 19.20
C GLY A 15 4.01 -2.05 17.70
N ASN A 16 3.05 -2.82 17.25
CA ASN A 16 2.89 -3.08 15.84
C ASN A 16 2.49 -1.79 15.10
N LEU A 17 3.02 -1.66 13.89
CA LEU A 17 2.69 -0.60 12.96
C LEU A 17 1.65 -1.09 11.96
N LEU A 18 0.66 -0.27 11.66
CA LEU A 18 -0.21 -0.44 10.51
C LEU A 18 0.14 0.58 9.43
N ILE A 19 0.58 0.13 8.26
CA ILE A 19 0.73 0.98 7.07
C ILE A 19 -0.45 0.73 6.16
N VAL A 20 -1.14 1.78 5.78
CA VAL A 20 -2.35 1.72 4.97
C VAL A 20 -2.10 2.38 3.62
N ASP A 21 -2.28 1.61 2.55
CA ASP A 21 -2.33 2.12 1.18
C ASP A 21 -3.63 2.90 0.99
N GLY A 22 -3.52 4.22 1.11
CA GLY A 22 -4.67 5.09 1.25
C GLY A 22 -5.64 5.01 0.09
N LEU A 23 -5.14 5.14 -1.13
CA LEU A 23 -5.99 5.14 -2.31
C LEU A 23 -6.51 3.74 -2.65
N ASN A 24 -5.71 2.71 -2.46
CA ASN A 24 -6.10 1.32 -2.72
C ASN A 24 -7.33 0.92 -1.90
N ILE A 25 -7.33 1.23 -0.61
CA ILE A 25 -8.50 0.94 0.24
C ILE A 25 -9.71 1.79 -0.17
N ALA A 26 -9.53 3.07 -0.53
CA ALA A 26 -10.62 3.95 -0.93
C ALA A 26 -11.37 3.42 -2.15
N PHE A 27 -10.70 2.75 -3.08
CA PHE A 27 -11.34 2.13 -4.25
C PHE A 27 -12.42 1.12 -3.90
N ARG A 28 -12.42 0.54 -2.70
CA ARG A 28 -13.50 -0.34 -2.23
C ARG A 28 -14.85 0.37 -2.27
N TRP A 29 -14.93 1.61 -1.79
CA TRP A 29 -16.18 2.39 -1.80
C TRP A 29 -16.53 2.86 -3.20
N LYS A 30 -15.53 3.26 -3.99
CA LYS A 30 -15.75 3.59 -5.40
C LYS A 30 -16.43 2.45 -6.16
N HIS A 31 -15.94 1.22 -5.99
CA HIS A 31 -16.54 0.03 -6.65
C HIS A 31 -17.95 -0.31 -6.14
N GLN A 32 -18.32 0.17 -4.98
CA GLN A 32 -19.68 0.04 -4.41
C GLN A 32 -20.59 1.23 -4.78
N GLY A 33 -20.08 2.22 -5.52
CA GLY A 33 -20.81 3.43 -5.86
C GLY A 33 -21.04 4.40 -4.67
N VAL A 34 -20.28 4.24 -3.59
CA VAL A 34 -20.39 5.08 -2.38
C VAL A 34 -19.43 6.25 -2.48
N LEU A 35 -19.98 7.47 -2.46
CA LEU A 35 -19.20 8.69 -2.60
C LEU A 35 -18.98 9.46 -1.28
N ASP A 36 -19.67 9.11 -0.21
CA ASP A 36 -19.46 9.66 1.14
C ASP A 36 -18.94 8.54 2.04
N PHE A 37 -17.63 8.41 2.15
CA PHE A 37 -17.02 7.25 2.82
C PHE A 37 -16.00 7.62 3.91
N LYS A 38 -15.69 8.88 4.13
CA LYS A 38 -14.58 9.27 5.02
C LYS A 38 -14.69 8.70 6.45
N TYR A 39 -15.90 8.66 7.01
CA TYR A 39 -16.10 8.11 8.36
C TYR A 39 -16.06 6.58 8.39
N ASP A 40 -16.57 5.93 7.34
CA ASP A 40 -16.52 4.47 7.19
C ASP A 40 -15.08 4.02 6.95
N TYR A 41 -14.34 4.80 6.17
CA TYR A 41 -12.93 4.59 5.96
C TYR A 41 -12.15 4.67 7.28
N ALA A 42 -12.33 5.75 8.06
CA ALA A 42 -11.67 5.91 9.35
C ALA A 42 -11.98 4.75 10.30
N ARG A 43 -13.26 4.36 10.42
CA ARG A 43 -13.67 3.20 11.23
C ARG A 43 -13.03 1.89 10.76
N THR A 44 -12.91 1.70 9.45
CA THR A 44 -12.28 0.51 8.87
C THR A 44 -10.80 0.44 9.24
N VAL A 45 -10.08 1.52 9.12
CA VAL A 45 -8.66 1.61 9.48
C VAL A 45 -8.46 1.37 10.98
N GLU A 46 -9.26 1.99 11.83
CA GLU A 46 -9.20 1.77 13.29
C GLU A 46 -9.54 0.31 13.67
N SER A 47 -10.48 -0.31 12.97
CA SER A 47 -10.82 -1.73 13.17
C SER A 47 -9.68 -2.66 12.76
N LEU A 48 -9.02 -2.38 11.64
CA LEU A 48 -7.84 -3.13 11.20
C LEU A 48 -6.69 -2.98 12.19
N ALA A 49 -6.44 -1.77 12.68
CA ALA A 49 -5.41 -1.54 13.70
C ALA A 49 -5.65 -2.36 14.96
N LYS A 50 -6.89 -2.46 15.41
CA LYS A 50 -7.25 -3.32 16.54
C LYS A 50 -7.03 -4.81 16.24
N SER A 51 -7.38 -5.26 15.04
CA SER A 51 -7.22 -6.66 14.64
C SER A 51 -5.75 -7.09 14.61
N TYR A 52 -4.85 -6.18 14.23
CA TYR A 52 -3.41 -6.44 14.16
C TYR A 52 -2.63 -5.91 15.37
N ASN A 53 -3.32 -5.51 16.43
CA ASN A 53 -2.72 -4.96 17.65
C ASN A 53 -1.75 -3.81 17.36
N ALA A 54 -2.07 -2.97 16.37
CA ALA A 54 -1.24 -1.86 15.95
C ALA A 54 -1.53 -0.61 16.77
N GLY A 55 -0.53 -0.14 17.51
CA GLY A 55 -0.60 1.08 18.30
C GLY A 55 -0.42 2.36 17.46
N THR A 56 0.19 2.22 16.28
CA THR A 56 0.46 3.33 15.36
C THR A 56 -0.10 3.03 13.98
N ILE A 57 -0.73 4.04 13.38
CA ILE A 57 -1.29 3.96 12.03
C ILE A 57 -0.64 5.03 11.15
N ILE A 58 -0.09 4.60 10.02
CA ILE A 58 0.44 5.47 8.97
C ILE A 58 -0.35 5.22 7.69
N ILE A 59 -0.94 6.29 7.15
CA ILE A 59 -1.60 6.25 5.86
C ILE A 59 -0.62 6.78 4.81
N THR A 60 -0.33 6.01 3.77
CA THR A 60 0.46 6.46 2.64
C THR A 60 -0.44 6.85 1.47
N ALA A 61 -0.11 7.95 0.81
CA ALA A 61 -0.87 8.45 -0.33
C ALA A 61 0.07 8.87 -1.47
N ASP A 62 -0.38 8.63 -2.69
CA ASP A 62 0.38 8.98 -3.89
C ASP A 62 0.54 10.50 -4.05
N GLY A 63 1.78 10.93 -4.29
CA GLY A 63 2.12 12.30 -4.68
C GLY A 63 2.66 12.41 -6.11
N GLY A 64 2.53 11.32 -6.88
CA GLY A 64 3.01 11.20 -8.26
C GLY A 64 4.21 10.26 -8.38
N SER A 65 4.65 10.02 -9.60
CA SER A 65 5.70 9.06 -9.97
C SER A 65 6.79 9.71 -10.83
N SER A 66 7.23 10.90 -10.46
CA SER A 66 8.16 11.68 -11.29
C SER A 66 9.52 10.99 -11.51
N TYR A 67 10.04 10.31 -10.49
CA TYR A 67 11.28 9.57 -10.57
C TYR A 67 11.19 8.40 -11.58
N ARG A 68 10.15 7.56 -11.46
CA ARG A 68 9.96 6.43 -12.39
C ARG A 68 9.75 6.87 -13.82
N LYS A 69 9.02 7.96 -14.04
CA LYS A 69 8.82 8.54 -15.38
C LYS A 69 10.07 9.18 -15.96
N ALA A 70 11.01 9.61 -15.15
CA ALA A 70 12.32 10.08 -15.62
C ALA A 70 13.18 8.92 -16.14
N ILE A 71 13.04 7.72 -15.57
CA ILE A 71 13.75 6.50 -15.99
C ILE A 71 13.02 5.82 -17.16
N LEU A 72 11.70 5.67 -17.06
CA LEU A 72 10.83 5.04 -18.05
C LEU A 72 9.66 5.97 -18.37
N PRO A 73 9.73 6.78 -19.44
CA PRO A 73 8.67 7.74 -19.79
C PRO A 73 7.30 7.09 -20.01
N GLU A 74 7.27 5.83 -20.44
CA GLU A 74 6.08 5.02 -20.68
C GLU A 74 5.45 4.48 -19.39
N TYR A 75 6.11 4.63 -18.24
CA TYR A 75 5.59 4.18 -16.95
C TYR A 75 4.20 4.75 -16.68
N LYS A 76 3.22 3.88 -16.47
CA LYS A 76 1.80 4.22 -16.26
C LYS A 76 1.16 5.04 -17.41
N ALA A 77 1.74 5.04 -18.63
CA ALA A 77 1.20 5.81 -19.76
C ALA A 77 -0.18 5.28 -20.20
N ASN A 78 -0.39 3.97 -20.13
CA ASN A 78 -1.67 3.31 -20.40
C ASN A 78 -2.85 3.84 -19.56
N ARG A 79 -2.57 4.40 -18.38
CA ARG A 79 -3.60 5.01 -17.52
C ARG A 79 -4.16 6.30 -18.14
N LYS A 80 -3.33 7.08 -18.86
CA LYS A 80 -3.78 8.30 -19.56
C LYS A 80 -4.75 7.96 -20.69
N GLU A 81 -4.50 6.88 -21.42
CA GLU A 81 -5.38 6.42 -22.49
C GLU A 81 -6.74 6.03 -21.93
N LYS A 82 -6.77 5.24 -20.84
CA LYS A 82 -8.01 4.87 -20.15
C LYS A 82 -8.78 6.08 -19.60
N TYR A 83 -8.08 7.12 -19.14
CA TYR A 83 -8.74 8.35 -18.68
C TYR A 83 -9.32 9.15 -19.86
N ALA A 84 -8.66 9.14 -21.02
CA ALA A 84 -9.15 9.83 -22.22
C ALA A 84 -10.39 9.13 -22.85
N GLU A 85 -10.62 7.86 -22.54
CA GLU A 85 -11.78 7.08 -22.97
C GLU A 85 -12.99 7.23 -22.04
N GLN A 86 -12.84 7.90 -20.89
CA GLN A 86 -13.92 8.10 -19.93
C GLN A 86 -15.03 8.99 -20.50
N THR A 87 -16.27 8.66 -20.18
CA THR A 87 -17.40 9.54 -20.44
C THR A 87 -17.38 10.74 -19.47
N PRO A 88 -18.02 11.87 -19.82
CA PRO A 88 -18.12 13.03 -18.92
C PRO A 88 -18.73 12.69 -17.55
N GLN A 89 -19.60 11.69 -17.49
CA GLN A 89 -20.20 11.21 -16.24
C GLN A 89 -19.16 10.46 -15.38
N GLU A 90 -18.37 9.57 -15.98
CA GLU A 90 -17.29 8.84 -15.27
C GLU A 90 -16.20 9.79 -14.78
N GLU A 91 -15.83 10.79 -15.57
CA GLU A 91 -14.88 11.83 -15.14
C GLU A 91 -15.40 12.58 -13.91
N LYS A 92 -16.67 12.97 -13.92
CA LYS A 92 -17.31 13.66 -12.79
C LYS A 92 -17.34 12.77 -11.54
N GLU A 93 -17.74 11.52 -11.67
CA GLU A 93 -17.78 10.58 -10.56
C GLU A 93 -16.37 10.31 -10.00
N PHE A 94 -15.37 10.20 -10.86
CA PHE A 94 -13.99 10.07 -10.42
C PHE A 94 -13.48 11.32 -9.71
N ALA A 95 -13.80 12.50 -10.20
CA ALA A 95 -13.44 13.76 -9.54
C ALA A 95 -14.10 13.88 -8.15
N MET A 96 -15.38 13.50 -8.01
CA MET A 96 -16.08 13.46 -6.73
C MET A 96 -15.44 12.45 -5.77
N PHE A 97 -15.10 11.25 -6.25
CA PHE A 97 -14.39 10.24 -5.48
C PHE A 97 -13.03 10.78 -4.96
N MET A 98 -12.24 11.42 -5.82
CA MET A 98 -10.93 11.97 -5.41
C MET A 98 -11.08 13.13 -4.43
N ALA A 99 -12.12 13.95 -4.56
CA ALA A 99 -12.43 15.00 -3.59
C ALA A 99 -12.77 14.41 -2.21
N GLU A 100 -13.60 13.36 -2.16
CA GLU A 100 -13.93 12.69 -0.90
C GLU A 100 -12.71 11.96 -0.32
N PHE A 101 -11.85 11.36 -1.16
CA PHE A 101 -10.59 10.81 -0.69
C PHE A 101 -9.69 11.89 -0.04
N SER A 102 -9.61 13.08 -0.63
CA SER A 102 -8.89 14.22 -0.04
C SER A 102 -9.46 14.63 1.32
N ASN A 103 -10.80 14.68 1.43
CA ASN A 103 -11.49 14.93 2.70
C ASN A 103 -11.19 13.84 3.73
N THR A 104 -11.13 12.58 3.28
CA THR A 104 -10.77 11.43 4.11
C THR A 104 -9.35 11.58 4.67
N LEU A 105 -8.38 11.92 3.83
CA LEU A 105 -7.00 12.17 4.30
C LEU A 105 -6.94 13.32 5.30
N THR A 106 -7.73 14.35 5.10
CA THR A 106 -7.83 15.50 6.04
C THR A 106 -8.38 15.05 7.39
N LEU A 107 -9.45 14.26 7.41
CA LEU A 107 -10.02 13.70 8.63
C LEU A 107 -9.01 12.80 9.36
N LEU A 108 -8.31 11.93 8.61
CA LEU A 108 -7.34 11.00 9.19
C LEU A 108 -6.14 11.71 9.82
N LYS A 109 -5.73 12.85 9.29
CA LYS A 109 -4.63 13.68 9.86
C LYS A 109 -4.93 14.19 11.28
N GLU A 110 -6.18 14.22 11.70
CA GLU A 110 -6.54 14.64 13.06
C GLU A 110 -6.06 13.65 14.13
N LYS A 111 -5.92 12.36 13.76
CA LYS A 111 -5.60 11.27 14.71
C LYS A 111 -4.40 10.43 14.31
N HIS A 112 -4.06 10.39 13.02
CA HIS A 112 -3.07 9.48 12.45
C HIS A 112 -2.05 10.23 11.61
N THR A 113 -0.92 9.58 11.38
CA THR A 113 0.10 10.09 10.47
C THR A 113 -0.33 9.82 9.03
N VAL A 114 -0.43 10.87 8.22
CA VAL A 114 -0.70 10.77 6.77
C VAL A 114 0.50 11.31 6.02
N LEU A 115 1.13 10.46 5.22
CA LEU A 115 2.33 10.78 4.45
C LEU A 115 2.00 10.84 2.96
N GLN A 116 2.29 12.00 2.37
CA GLN A 116 2.16 12.24 0.95
C GLN A 116 3.24 13.22 0.51
N PHE A 117 4.11 12.81 -0.40
CA PHE A 117 5.23 13.63 -0.87
C PHE A 117 5.13 13.83 -2.37
N LYS A 118 5.35 15.07 -2.83
CA LYS A 118 5.31 15.40 -4.26
C LYS A 118 6.31 14.56 -5.05
N GLY A 119 5.82 13.85 -6.07
CA GLY A 119 6.63 13.03 -6.96
C GLY A 119 6.99 11.65 -6.43
N VAL A 120 6.48 11.27 -5.25
CA VAL A 120 6.72 9.98 -4.58
C VAL A 120 5.42 9.19 -4.54
N GLU A 121 5.48 7.91 -4.80
CA GLU A 121 4.34 7.00 -4.73
C GLU A 121 4.15 6.46 -3.30
N ALA A 122 2.92 6.03 -2.99
CA ALA A 122 2.59 5.45 -1.68
C ALA A 122 3.46 4.24 -1.35
N ASP A 123 3.77 3.42 -2.36
CA ASP A 123 4.60 2.22 -2.26
C ASP A 123 6.02 2.54 -1.82
N ASP A 124 6.63 3.64 -2.31
CA ASP A 124 7.97 4.07 -1.92
C ASP A 124 8.02 4.47 -0.45
N ILE A 125 6.95 5.15 0.02
CA ILE A 125 6.85 5.57 1.42
C ILE A 125 6.71 4.33 2.31
N ALA A 126 5.84 3.39 1.93
CA ALA A 126 5.64 2.14 2.65
C ALA A 126 6.93 1.31 2.69
N ALA A 127 7.64 1.19 1.57
CA ALA A 127 8.91 0.50 1.47
C ALA A 127 9.96 1.11 2.42
N TYR A 128 10.12 2.43 2.39
CA TYR A 128 11.09 3.09 3.27
C TYR A 128 10.81 2.83 4.75
N ILE A 129 9.55 2.88 5.16
CA ILE A 129 9.17 2.67 6.57
C ILE A 129 9.34 1.20 6.96
N SER A 130 8.80 0.27 6.17
CA SER A 130 8.83 -1.17 6.47
C SER A 130 10.25 -1.74 6.51
N MET A 131 11.15 -1.22 5.67
CA MET A 131 12.57 -1.60 5.65
C MET A 131 13.39 -0.97 6.80
N ASN A 132 12.83 -0.04 7.55
CA ASN A 132 13.51 0.68 8.63
C ASN A 132 12.75 0.63 9.97
N LEU A 133 12.01 -0.45 10.24
CA LEU A 133 11.18 -0.57 11.45
C LEU A 133 11.96 -0.32 12.74
N ASP A 134 13.15 -0.91 12.86
CA ASP A 134 14.02 -0.74 14.03
C ASP A 134 14.43 0.73 14.27
N LYS A 135 14.64 1.49 13.18
CA LYS A 135 14.97 2.92 13.27
C LYS A 135 13.80 3.75 13.79
N PHE A 136 12.58 3.28 13.57
CA PHE A 136 11.34 3.92 14.01
C PHE A 136 10.78 3.31 15.30
N ASN A 137 11.48 2.34 15.91
CA ASN A 137 11.08 1.61 17.11
C ASN A 137 9.74 0.88 16.94
N PHE A 138 9.58 0.11 15.86
CA PHE A 138 8.47 -0.80 15.67
C PHE A 138 8.95 -2.25 15.66
N ASP A 139 8.21 -3.14 16.30
CA ASP A 139 8.51 -4.58 16.34
C ASP A 139 8.07 -5.27 15.04
N GLU A 140 6.85 -5.00 14.62
CA GLU A 140 6.21 -5.60 13.44
C GLU A 140 5.42 -4.56 12.66
N CYS A 141 5.18 -4.86 11.40
CA CYS A 141 4.38 -4.04 10.50
C CYS A 141 3.35 -4.89 9.75
N TRP A 142 2.10 -4.47 9.81
CA TRP A 142 1.06 -4.94 8.92
C TRP A 142 0.77 -3.91 7.85
N MET A 143 0.90 -4.32 6.60
CA MET A 143 0.60 -3.49 5.44
C MET A 143 -0.80 -3.82 4.94
N ILE A 144 -1.63 -2.81 4.77
CA ILE A 144 -3.00 -2.96 4.28
C ILE A 144 -3.05 -2.44 2.84
N SER A 145 -2.90 -3.36 1.90
CA SER A 145 -3.00 -3.10 0.46
C SER A 145 -3.43 -4.38 -0.27
N SER A 146 -4.22 -4.23 -1.32
CA SER A 146 -4.55 -5.32 -2.25
C SER A 146 -3.58 -5.38 -3.44
N ASP A 147 -2.64 -4.45 -3.50
CA ASP A 147 -1.58 -4.45 -4.50
C ASP A 147 -0.52 -5.48 -4.13
N ARG A 148 -0.23 -6.38 -5.09
CA ARG A 148 0.75 -7.43 -4.90
C ARG A 148 2.19 -6.92 -4.94
N ASP A 149 2.43 -5.73 -5.43
CA ASP A 149 3.78 -5.15 -5.42
C ASP A 149 4.27 -4.90 -3.99
N TRP A 150 3.35 -4.76 -3.04
CA TRP A 150 3.68 -4.68 -1.63
C TRP A 150 4.20 -6.02 -1.05
N ASP A 151 4.02 -7.14 -1.75
CA ASP A 151 4.58 -8.43 -1.33
C ASP A 151 6.13 -8.46 -1.42
N LEU A 152 6.74 -7.53 -2.20
CA LEU A 152 8.18 -7.28 -2.21
C LEU A 152 8.76 -6.88 -0.84
N LEU A 153 7.92 -6.41 0.06
CA LEU A 153 8.32 -5.87 1.36
C LEU A 153 8.17 -6.90 2.50
N ILE A 154 7.56 -8.06 2.21
CA ILE A 154 7.29 -9.09 3.21
C ILE A 154 8.61 -9.70 3.71
N ASN A 155 8.72 -9.82 5.02
CA ASN A 155 9.83 -10.44 5.72
C ASN A 155 9.36 -10.89 7.11
N ASP A 156 10.26 -11.36 7.96
CA ASP A 156 9.92 -11.85 9.33
C ASP A 156 9.16 -10.85 10.21
N LYS A 157 9.27 -9.54 9.93
CA LYS A 157 8.62 -8.47 10.68
C LYS A 157 7.49 -7.77 9.91
N VAL A 158 7.36 -8.03 8.62
CA VAL A 158 6.45 -7.30 7.73
C VAL A 158 5.52 -8.27 7.03
N SER A 159 4.23 -8.05 7.19
CA SER A 159 3.17 -8.86 6.59
C SER A 159 2.15 -7.98 5.88
N ARG A 160 1.40 -8.54 4.95
CA ARG A 160 0.36 -7.83 4.20
C ARG A 160 -1.02 -8.46 4.39
N PHE A 161 -2.04 -7.61 4.49
CA PHE A 161 -3.45 -8.00 4.39
C PHE A 161 -4.11 -7.33 3.18
N SER A 162 -4.77 -8.13 2.38
CA SER A 162 -5.58 -7.65 1.25
C SER A 162 -7.05 -7.53 1.64
N THR A 163 -7.60 -6.32 1.56
CA THR A 163 -9.03 -6.06 1.85
C THR A 163 -9.97 -6.64 0.76
N VAL A 164 -9.44 -6.91 -0.43
CA VAL A 164 -10.20 -7.48 -1.56
C VAL A 164 -10.33 -8.99 -1.40
N THR A 165 -9.23 -9.70 -1.23
CA THR A 165 -9.23 -11.17 -1.09
C THR A 165 -9.52 -11.62 0.33
N ARG A 166 -9.38 -10.74 1.33
CA ARG A 166 -9.43 -11.01 2.77
C ARG A 166 -8.39 -12.06 3.21
N LYS A 167 -7.25 -12.07 2.54
CA LYS A 167 -6.14 -12.97 2.84
C LYS A 167 -4.95 -12.20 3.37
N GLU A 168 -4.23 -12.82 4.27
CA GLU A 168 -2.93 -12.40 4.74
C GLU A 168 -1.85 -13.05 3.88
N THR A 169 -0.76 -12.33 3.65
CA THR A 169 0.47 -12.84 3.05
C THR A 169 1.62 -12.55 3.99
N THR A 170 2.30 -13.59 4.43
CA THR A 170 3.40 -13.58 5.39
C THR A 170 4.51 -14.51 4.88
N VAL A 171 5.69 -14.48 5.50
CA VAL A 171 6.73 -15.46 5.19
C VAL A 171 6.28 -16.90 5.48
N HIS A 172 5.38 -17.11 6.45
CA HIS A 172 4.95 -18.44 6.89
C HIS A 172 3.90 -19.11 6.00
N ASN A 173 3.22 -18.34 5.16
CA ASN A 173 2.21 -18.86 4.21
C ASN A 173 2.48 -18.38 2.78
N TRP A 174 3.74 -18.07 2.48
CA TRP A 174 4.16 -17.59 1.17
C TRP A 174 3.84 -18.60 0.05
N ASP A 175 4.06 -19.88 0.31
CA ASP A 175 3.79 -20.99 -0.58
C ASP A 175 2.29 -21.19 -0.92
N GLU A 176 1.38 -20.66 -0.11
CA GLU A 176 -0.05 -20.60 -0.45
C GLU A 176 -0.38 -19.57 -1.55
N HIS A 177 0.53 -18.64 -1.80
CA HIS A 177 0.34 -17.50 -2.70
C HIS A 177 1.20 -17.56 -3.95
N TYR A 178 2.39 -18.18 -3.85
CA TYR A 178 3.42 -18.18 -4.88
C TYR A 178 4.10 -19.53 -5.02
N ASP A 179 4.39 -19.93 -6.27
CA ASP A 179 5.09 -21.17 -6.62
C ASP A 179 6.62 -20.97 -6.71
N PHE A 180 7.17 -19.99 -5.96
CA PHE A 180 8.61 -19.66 -5.92
C PHE A 180 8.97 -19.02 -4.59
N GLU A 181 10.24 -18.99 -4.25
CA GLU A 181 10.74 -18.42 -2.99
C GLU A 181 10.58 -16.89 -2.95
N ILE A 182 10.46 -16.34 -1.74
CA ILE A 182 10.24 -14.89 -1.54
C ILE A 182 11.38 -14.04 -2.13
N GLU A 183 12.62 -14.53 -2.07
CA GLU A 183 13.81 -13.88 -2.61
C GLU A 183 13.75 -13.73 -4.14
N ASP A 184 13.01 -14.60 -4.80
CA ASP A 184 12.86 -14.62 -6.27
C ASP A 184 11.76 -13.69 -6.79
N TYR A 185 11.02 -13.03 -5.91
CA TYR A 185 9.90 -12.18 -6.33
C TYR A 185 10.32 -11.05 -7.27
N ILE A 186 11.49 -10.43 -7.03
CA ILE A 186 12.04 -9.39 -7.92
C ILE A 186 12.37 -10.01 -9.28
N THR A 187 13.03 -11.17 -9.31
CA THR A 187 13.36 -11.89 -10.54
C THR A 187 12.10 -12.23 -11.32
N PHE A 188 11.08 -12.74 -10.62
CA PHE A 188 9.78 -13.03 -11.21
C PHE A 188 9.16 -11.78 -11.86
N LYS A 189 9.14 -10.63 -11.17
CA LYS A 189 8.62 -9.36 -11.71
C LYS A 189 9.44 -8.87 -12.91
N CYS A 190 10.75 -9.01 -12.88
CA CYS A 190 11.62 -8.66 -14.03
C CYS A 190 11.32 -9.53 -15.26
N LEU A 191 11.07 -10.81 -15.08
CA LEU A 191 10.74 -11.74 -16.17
C LEU A 191 9.35 -11.48 -16.75
N THR A 192 8.36 -11.26 -15.89
CA THR A 192 6.94 -11.12 -16.30
C THR A 192 6.55 -9.69 -16.68
N GLY A 193 7.26 -8.69 -16.15
CA GLY A 193 6.88 -7.28 -16.23
C GLY A 193 5.64 -6.95 -15.41
N ASP A 194 5.12 -5.74 -15.60
CA ASP A 194 3.88 -5.25 -15.01
C ASP A 194 3.01 -4.51 -16.04
N LYS A 195 1.93 -5.17 -16.47
CA LYS A 195 1.01 -4.59 -17.45
C LYS A 195 0.20 -3.42 -16.87
N GLY A 196 -0.07 -3.42 -15.56
CA GLY A 196 -0.79 -2.35 -14.88
C GLY A 196 -0.03 -1.04 -14.88
N ASP A 197 1.28 -1.15 -14.77
CA ASP A 197 2.22 -0.02 -14.74
C ASP A 197 2.94 0.22 -16.08
N ASN A 198 2.56 -0.54 -17.11
CA ASN A 198 3.18 -0.47 -18.43
C ASN A 198 4.69 -0.73 -18.41
N VAL A 199 5.12 -1.67 -17.58
CA VAL A 199 6.51 -2.15 -17.51
C VAL A 199 6.61 -3.45 -18.31
N PRO A 200 7.42 -3.48 -19.39
CA PRO A 200 7.55 -4.68 -20.19
C PRO A 200 8.34 -5.77 -19.44
N GLY A 201 7.87 -7.01 -19.56
CA GLY A 201 8.66 -8.19 -19.21
C GLY A 201 9.41 -8.74 -20.42
N ILE A 202 9.95 -9.95 -20.30
CA ILE A 202 10.57 -10.66 -21.41
C ILE A 202 9.47 -11.16 -22.37
N PRO A 203 9.55 -10.87 -23.67
CA PRO A 203 8.56 -11.31 -24.64
C PRO A 203 8.38 -12.85 -24.62
N GLY A 204 7.12 -13.30 -24.49
CA GLY A 204 6.78 -14.72 -24.44
C GLY A 204 7.01 -15.40 -23.08
N VAL A 205 7.41 -14.65 -22.05
CA VAL A 205 7.55 -15.15 -20.68
C VAL A 205 6.36 -14.69 -19.85
N GLY A 206 5.43 -15.61 -19.61
CA GLY A 206 4.33 -15.43 -18.65
C GLY A 206 4.66 -16.07 -17.30
N PRO A 207 3.74 -15.99 -16.30
CA PRO A 207 4.02 -16.46 -14.94
C PRO A 207 4.57 -17.90 -14.85
N LYS A 208 3.92 -18.85 -15.52
CA LYS A 208 4.37 -20.26 -15.50
C LYS A 208 5.77 -20.45 -16.04
N ARG A 209 6.12 -19.74 -17.13
CA ARG A 209 7.44 -19.84 -17.74
C ARG A 209 8.49 -19.10 -16.92
N ALA A 210 8.11 -18.03 -16.25
CA ALA A 210 9.01 -17.32 -15.33
C ALA A 210 9.44 -18.24 -14.18
N VAL A 211 8.50 -18.96 -13.53
CA VAL A 211 8.80 -19.92 -12.48
C VAL A 211 9.77 -21.00 -13.00
N GLN A 212 9.50 -21.58 -14.17
CA GLN A 212 10.40 -22.60 -14.77
C GLN A 212 11.80 -22.07 -15.11
N LEU A 213 11.96 -20.79 -15.32
CA LEU A 213 13.27 -20.17 -15.61
C LEU A 213 14.05 -19.83 -14.34
N MET A 214 13.39 -19.80 -13.18
CA MET A 214 13.99 -19.53 -11.87
C MET A 214 14.44 -20.83 -11.16
N GLU A 215 13.90 -22.00 -11.56
CA GLU A 215 14.36 -23.35 -11.14
C GLU A 215 15.75 -23.70 -11.72
#